data_908c942935b401a6c3bf78685be05a8d
#
_entry.id   908c942935b401a6c3bf78685be05a8d
#
_cell.length_a   1.000
_cell.length_b   1.000
_cell.length_c   1.000
_cell.angle_alpha   90.00
_cell.angle_beta   90.00
_cell.angle_gamma   90.00
#
_symmetry.space_group_name_H-M   'P 1'
#
loop_
_entity.id
_entity.type
_entity.pdbx_description
1 polymer ?
#
loop_
_entity_poly.entity_id
_entity_poly.type
_entity_poly.pdbx_seq_one_letter_code
_entity_poly.pdbx_strand_id
1 'polypeptide(L)'
;MAYKPNEREYRAVAPFVIPDSSDGDALILRGTPIVFDTPTVICEYDGIEYKEIIARGALDDCDMSDFILNRNHGQNDSTVFARTRNNSLKYTISDRGLDIEAALDGEDERHRNLHRDVQKKRVDKMSFSFVVREAKYDNVTHTRTITKVKKLYDVSAVDFPAYNDTSISARSFFAEEHTRELAALEQARRRKKLLALTY
;
A
#
# COMPACT_ATOMS: atom_id res chain seq x y z
N MET A 1 -16.42 -10.54 -2.02
CA MET A 1 -16.35 -9.98 -3.41
C MET A 1 -15.22 -10.69 -4.11
N ALA A 2 -15.37 -11.00 -5.40
CA ALA A 2 -14.28 -11.64 -6.17
C ALA A 2 -13.15 -10.64 -6.43
N TYR A 3 -11.91 -11.12 -6.43
CA TYR A 3 -10.74 -10.33 -6.83
C TYR A 3 -10.89 -9.88 -8.30
N LYS A 4 -10.66 -8.61 -8.54
CA LYS A 4 -10.69 -8.06 -9.90
C LYS A 4 -9.32 -7.50 -10.25
N PRO A 5 -8.62 -8.09 -11.21
CA PRO A 5 -7.34 -7.56 -11.69
C PRO A 5 -7.53 -6.15 -12.27
N ASN A 6 -6.53 -5.30 -12.12
CA ASN A 6 -6.53 -3.89 -12.52
C ASN A 6 -7.47 -2.95 -11.72
N GLU A 7 -8.03 -3.37 -10.60
CA GLU A 7 -8.65 -2.44 -9.64
C GLU A 7 -7.59 -1.69 -8.83
N ARG A 8 -7.98 -0.51 -8.34
CA ARG A 8 -7.15 0.30 -7.46
C ARG A 8 -7.05 -0.34 -6.08
N GLU A 9 -5.82 -0.58 -5.64
CA GLU A 9 -5.52 -1.17 -4.35
C GLU A 9 -4.91 -0.11 -3.41
N TYR A 10 -5.06 -0.31 -2.10
CA TYR A 10 -4.62 0.62 -1.05
C TYR A 10 -3.74 -0.12 -0.06
N ARG A 11 -2.66 0.53 0.42
CA ARG A 11 -1.79 -0.02 1.48
C ARG A 11 -1.39 1.08 2.45
N ALA A 12 -1.48 0.79 3.73
CA ALA A 12 -0.95 1.65 4.79
C ALA A 12 0.34 1.05 5.33
N VAL A 13 1.42 1.81 5.35
CA VAL A 13 2.74 1.21 5.62
C VAL A 13 3.64 2.00 6.55
N ALA A 14 3.78 3.31 6.42
CA ALA A 14 4.91 3.97 7.06
C ALA A 14 4.53 5.25 7.80
N PRO A 15 5.29 5.65 8.81
CA PRO A 15 5.09 6.93 9.47
C PRO A 15 5.57 8.10 8.61
N PHE A 16 4.92 9.25 8.78
CA PHE A 16 5.48 10.52 8.35
C PHE A 16 6.69 10.91 9.19
N VAL A 17 7.62 11.60 8.56
CA VAL A 17 8.72 12.28 9.21
C VAL A 17 8.59 13.77 8.93
N ILE A 18 8.53 14.58 9.98
CA ILE A 18 8.72 16.02 9.85
C ILE A 18 10.20 16.27 10.00
N PRO A 19 10.87 16.88 9.01
CA PRO A 19 12.27 17.27 9.19
C PRO A 19 12.39 18.24 10.35
N ASP A 20 13.42 18.08 11.15
CA ASP A 20 13.88 19.12 12.09
C ASP A 20 14.36 20.31 11.24
N SER A 21 13.43 21.09 10.70
CA SER A 21 13.82 22.19 9.82
C SER A 21 13.90 23.49 10.60
N SER A 22 15.07 24.02 10.58
CA SER A 22 15.42 25.42 10.84
C SER A 22 15.27 26.32 9.59
N ASP A 23 14.76 25.80 8.48
CA ASP A 23 14.67 26.55 7.22
C ASP A 23 13.28 27.15 7.03
N GLY A 24 13.05 28.30 7.68
CA GLY A 24 11.96 29.19 7.34
C GLY A 24 10.53 28.61 7.54
N ASP A 25 9.51 29.42 7.23
CA ASP A 25 8.09 29.12 7.36
C ASP A 25 7.57 27.99 6.43
N ALA A 26 8.42 27.19 5.82
CA ALA A 26 8.04 26.14 4.88
C ALA A 26 7.47 24.92 5.63
N LEU A 27 6.22 24.60 5.36
CA LEU A 27 5.56 23.41 5.90
C LEU A 27 5.91 22.19 5.04
N ILE A 28 6.93 21.44 5.45
CA ILE A 28 7.41 20.26 4.71
C ILE A 28 6.99 18.98 5.42
N LEU A 29 6.44 18.04 4.67
CA LEU A 29 6.20 16.65 5.10
C LEU A 29 7.10 15.71 4.29
N ARG A 30 7.73 14.74 4.96
CA ARG A 30 8.51 13.68 4.32
C ARG A 30 8.03 12.32 4.78
N GLY A 31 8.29 11.28 3.96
CA GLY A 31 8.01 9.91 4.33
C GLY A 31 8.35 8.93 3.22
N THR A 32 8.31 7.64 3.57
CA THR A 32 8.58 6.53 2.65
C THR A 32 7.31 5.67 2.53
N PRO A 33 6.30 6.09 1.73
CA PRO A 33 5.01 5.38 1.64
C PRO A 33 5.12 3.96 1.09
N ILE A 34 6.15 3.65 0.31
CA ILE A 34 6.39 2.31 -0.23
C ILE A 34 7.78 1.86 0.22
N VAL A 35 7.85 0.71 0.91
CA VAL A 35 9.10 0.07 1.30
C VAL A 35 9.22 -1.23 0.51
N PHE A 36 10.39 -1.43 -0.15
CA PHE A 36 10.63 -2.61 -0.96
C PHE A 36 11.05 -3.82 -0.13
N ASP A 37 10.81 -5.00 -0.68
CA ASP A 37 11.26 -6.30 -0.20
C ASP A 37 10.91 -6.59 1.28
N THR A 38 9.91 -5.87 1.82
CA THR A 38 9.47 -6.03 3.21
C THR A 38 8.12 -6.72 3.24
N PRO A 39 8.04 -7.93 3.83
CA PRO A 39 6.78 -8.64 3.98
C PRO A 39 5.83 -7.90 4.92
N THR A 40 4.61 -7.67 4.46
CA THR A 40 3.53 -7.06 5.23
C THR A 40 2.36 -8.02 5.32
N VAL A 41 1.89 -8.33 6.53
CA VAL A 41 0.70 -9.16 6.74
C VAL A 41 -0.53 -8.35 6.30
N ILE A 42 -1.30 -8.92 5.38
CA ILE A 42 -2.52 -8.30 4.84
C ILE A 42 -3.76 -8.86 5.54
N CYS A 43 -3.79 -10.15 5.78
CA CYS A 43 -4.89 -10.83 6.46
C CYS A 43 -4.43 -12.18 7.03
N GLU A 44 -5.30 -12.79 7.82
CA GLU A 44 -5.12 -14.12 8.37
C GLU A 44 -6.39 -14.94 8.12
N TYR A 45 -6.23 -16.19 7.69
CA TYR A 45 -7.30 -17.17 7.56
C TYR A 45 -6.85 -18.49 8.21
N ASP A 46 -7.64 -19.03 9.11
CA ASP A 46 -7.41 -20.31 9.80
C ASP A 46 -6.01 -20.40 10.46
N GLY A 47 -5.50 -19.29 11.02
CA GLY A 47 -4.18 -19.20 11.64
C GLY A 47 -3.01 -19.09 10.66
N ILE A 48 -3.28 -18.90 9.37
CA ILE A 48 -2.28 -18.70 8.32
C ILE A 48 -2.21 -17.23 7.96
N GLU A 49 -1.04 -16.61 8.11
CA GLU A 49 -0.79 -15.24 7.68
C GLU A 49 -0.57 -15.16 6.17
N TYR A 50 -1.32 -14.30 5.50
CA TYR A 50 -1.16 -13.96 4.09
C TYR A 50 -0.44 -12.63 3.95
N LYS A 51 0.70 -12.66 3.26
CA LYS A 51 1.65 -11.56 3.19
C LYS A 51 1.74 -10.97 1.78
N GLU A 52 2.11 -9.70 1.73
CA GLU A 52 2.44 -9.04 0.47
C GLU A 52 3.82 -8.38 0.56
N ILE A 53 4.53 -8.42 -0.54
CA ILE A 53 5.82 -7.76 -0.76
C ILE A 53 5.70 -6.91 -2.03
N ILE A 54 6.20 -5.67 -1.98
CA ILE A 54 6.46 -4.88 -3.17
C ILE A 54 7.94 -5.07 -3.50
N ALA A 55 8.21 -5.73 -4.62
CA ALA A 55 9.57 -6.02 -5.02
C ALA A 55 10.32 -4.75 -5.42
N ARG A 56 11.64 -4.72 -5.15
CA ARG A 56 12.53 -3.72 -5.75
C ARG A 56 12.39 -3.78 -7.28
N GLY A 57 12.29 -2.60 -7.91
CA GLY A 57 12.01 -2.50 -9.35
C GLY A 57 10.53 -2.56 -9.73
N ALA A 58 9.62 -2.78 -8.77
CA ALA A 58 8.18 -2.78 -9.06
C ALA A 58 7.66 -1.44 -9.60
N LEU A 59 8.39 -0.35 -9.35
CA LEU A 59 8.04 1.00 -9.78
C LEU A 59 8.79 1.47 -11.03
N ASP A 60 9.71 0.69 -11.61
CA ASP A 60 10.57 1.14 -12.72
C ASP A 60 9.77 1.59 -13.96
N ASP A 61 8.67 0.90 -14.28
CA ASP A 61 7.76 1.22 -15.39
C ASP A 61 6.41 1.78 -14.90
N CYS A 62 6.33 2.25 -13.66
CA CYS A 62 5.10 2.75 -13.07
C CYS A 62 4.76 4.14 -13.60
N ASP A 63 3.50 4.37 -14.00
CA ASP A 63 3.03 5.72 -14.28
C ASP A 63 2.92 6.51 -12.96
N MET A 64 3.90 7.36 -12.73
CA MET A 64 3.98 8.32 -11.62
C MET A 64 4.00 9.78 -12.12
N SER A 65 3.57 10.01 -13.37
CA SER A 65 3.57 11.34 -13.99
C SER A 65 2.74 12.36 -13.22
N ASP A 66 1.68 11.90 -12.57
CA ASP A 66 0.80 12.75 -11.79
C ASP A 66 0.13 11.97 -10.66
N PHE A 67 0.69 12.06 -9.46
CA PHE A 67 0.06 11.58 -8.23
C PHE A 67 0.06 12.69 -7.16
N ILE A 68 -0.77 12.53 -6.17
CA ILE A 68 -1.08 13.55 -5.17
C ILE A 68 -0.81 13.09 -3.74
N LEU A 69 -0.61 14.05 -2.84
CA LEU A 69 -0.79 13.86 -1.40
C LEU A 69 -2.19 14.34 -1.02
N ASN A 70 -2.96 13.48 -0.39
CA ASN A 70 -4.29 13.80 0.15
C ASN A 70 -4.46 13.27 1.59
N ARG A 71 -5.67 13.33 2.15
CA ARG A 71 -6.03 12.72 3.42
C ARG A 71 -7.09 11.65 3.19
N ASN A 72 -6.92 10.48 3.83
CA ASN A 72 -7.86 9.35 3.77
C ASN A 72 -8.29 8.99 2.33
N HIS A 73 -7.37 9.07 1.35
CA HIS A 73 -7.63 8.82 -0.08
C HIS A 73 -8.75 9.68 -0.67
N GLY A 74 -8.98 10.87 -0.10
CA GLY A 74 -10.04 11.78 -0.54
C GLY A 74 -11.45 11.36 -0.16
N GLN A 75 -11.63 10.39 0.74
CA GLN A 75 -12.97 9.87 1.09
C GLN A 75 -13.86 10.89 1.78
N ASN A 76 -13.30 11.70 2.67
CA ASN A 76 -14.06 12.70 3.43
C ASN A 76 -13.76 14.14 3.04
N ASP A 77 -12.65 14.36 2.36
CA ASP A 77 -12.17 15.67 1.92
C ASP A 77 -11.33 15.49 0.65
N SER A 78 -11.74 16.13 -0.43
CA SER A 78 -11.03 16.09 -1.71
C SER A 78 -9.83 17.03 -1.77
N THR A 79 -9.34 17.56 -0.65
CA THR A 79 -8.18 18.46 -0.62
C THR A 79 -6.93 17.77 -1.14
N VAL A 80 -6.30 18.40 -2.12
CA VAL A 80 -4.99 18.03 -2.63
C VAL A 80 -3.95 18.88 -1.91
N PHE A 81 -3.16 18.27 -1.03
CA PHE A 81 -2.14 18.97 -0.25
C PHE A 81 -0.84 19.20 -1.02
N ALA A 82 -0.48 18.27 -1.89
CA ALA A 82 0.67 18.42 -2.77
C ALA A 82 0.49 17.54 -4.01
N ARG A 83 1.17 17.90 -5.11
CA ARG A 83 1.01 17.21 -6.39
C ARG A 83 2.32 17.20 -7.17
N THR A 84 2.63 16.09 -7.83
CA THR A 84 3.85 15.97 -8.63
C THR A 84 3.87 16.92 -9.80
N ARG A 85 2.75 17.10 -10.50
CA ARG A 85 2.65 17.92 -11.70
C ARG A 85 2.96 19.42 -11.48
N ASN A 86 2.74 19.95 -10.28
CA ASN A 86 3.08 21.34 -9.93
C ASN A 86 4.35 21.45 -9.07
N ASN A 87 5.09 20.32 -8.91
CA ASN A 87 6.32 20.23 -8.13
C ASN A 87 6.17 20.50 -6.63
N SER A 88 4.95 20.58 -6.08
CA SER A 88 4.74 20.65 -4.64
C SER A 88 4.93 19.29 -3.95
N LEU A 89 4.82 18.19 -4.70
CA LEU A 89 5.17 16.84 -4.28
C LEU A 89 6.37 16.35 -5.10
N LYS A 90 7.49 16.13 -4.43
CA LYS A 90 8.69 15.52 -5.01
C LYS A 90 8.81 14.09 -4.54
N TYR A 91 9.45 13.25 -5.34
CA TYR A 91 9.71 11.86 -4.97
C TYR A 91 11.08 11.39 -5.46
N THR A 92 11.61 10.39 -4.80
CA THR A 92 12.85 9.70 -5.16
C THR A 92 12.65 8.20 -4.93
N ILE A 93 13.02 7.39 -5.92
CA ILE A 93 13.09 5.93 -5.76
C ILE A 93 14.51 5.61 -5.30
N SER A 94 14.61 5.07 -4.09
CA SER A 94 15.84 4.61 -3.48
C SER A 94 15.89 3.09 -3.41
N ASP A 95 17.01 2.52 -2.98
CA ASP A 95 17.10 1.08 -2.70
C ASP A 95 16.13 0.61 -1.61
N ARG A 96 15.69 1.51 -0.74
CA ARG A 96 14.76 1.22 0.34
C ARG A 96 13.31 1.25 -0.10
N GLY A 97 12.96 2.13 -1.03
CA GLY A 97 11.56 2.34 -1.42
C GLY A 97 11.33 3.64 -2.17
N LEU A 98 10.09 4.11 -2.14
CA LEU A 98 9.68 5.41 -2.65
C LEU A 98 9.69 6.43 -1.50
N ASP A 99 10.58 7.40 -1.57
CA ASP A 99 10.63 8.53 -0.66
C ASP A 99 9.90 9.73 -1.26
N ILE A 100 9.13 10.46 -0.44
CA ILE A 100 8.43 11.67 -0.86
C ILE A 100 8.79 12.87 0.00
N GLU A 101 8.71 14.05 -0.61
CA GLU A 101 8.77 15.35 0.03
C GLU A 101 7.62 16.21 -0.47
N ALA A 102 6.74 16.64 0.42
CA ALA A 102 5.59 17.48 0.12
C ALA A 102 5.77 18.87 0.74
N ALA A 103 5.75 19.90 -0.11
CA ALA A 103 5.69 21.29 0.30
C ALA A 103 4.24 21.73 0.40
N LEU A 104 3.79 22.02 1.61
CA LEU A 104 2.43 22.45 1.89
C LEU A 104 2.30 23.96 1.78
N ASP A 105 1.08 24.43 1.45
CA ASP A 105 0.76 25.85 1.38
C ASP A 105 0.53 26.41 2.80
N GLY A 106 1.41 27.28 3.24
CA GLY A 106 1.33 27.92 4.55
C GLY A 106 0.17 28.93 4.67
N GLU A 107 -0.43 29.38 3.58
CA GLU A 107 -1.57 30.28 3.60
C GLU A 107 -2.89 29.53 3.73
N ASP A 108 -2.97 28.26 3.29
CA ASP A 108 -4.17 27.41 3.44
C ASP A 108 -4.25 26.81 4.85
N GLU A 109 -5.34 27.09 5.56
CA GLU A 109 -5.57 26.56 6.90
C GLU A 109 -5.61 25.03 6.96
N ARG A 110 -6.13 24.36 5.94
CA ARG A 110 -6.20 22.90 5.87
C ARG A 110 -4.81 22.29 5.83
N HIS A 111 -3.88 22.92 5.10
CA HIS A 111 -2.49 22.50 5.00
C HIS A 111 -1.76 22.68 6.33
N ARG A 112 -1.95 23.83 7.00
CA ARG A 112 -1.42 24.07 8.35
C ARG A 112 -1.97 23.07 9.37
N ASN A 113 -3.25 22.72 9.26
CA ASN A 113 -3.87 21.74 10.16
C ASN A 113 -3.28 20.35 9.95
N LEU A 114 -3.12 19.88 8.69
CA LEU A 114 -2.47 18.60 8.40
C LEU A 114 -1.04 18.56 8.97
N HIS A 115 -0.23 19.59 8.69
CA HIS A 115 1.13 19.67 9.21
C HIS A 115 1.18 19.58 10.74
N ARG A 116 0.31 20.32 11.43
CA ARG A 116 0.17 20.31 12.89
C ARG A 116 -0.27 18.94 13.42
N ASP A 117 -1.19 18.26 12.73
CA ASP A 117 -1.65 16.93 13.12
C ASP A 117 -0.53 15.89 12.99
N VAL A 118 0.26 15.96 11.95
CA VAL A 118 1.45 15.10 11.78
C VAL A 118 2.51 15.44 12.84
N GLN A 119 2.80 16.71 13.08
CA GLN A 119 3.75 17.16 14.11
C GLN A 119 3.35 16.69 15.52
N LYS A 120 2.06 16.71 15.81
CA LYS A 120 1.52 16.23 17.11
C LYS A 120 1.24 14.73 17.13
N LYS A 121 1.65 14.00 16.09
CA LYS A 121 1.44 12.55 15.94
C LYS A 121 -0.04 12.13 16.06
N ARG A 122 -0.98 13.01 15.72
CA ARG A 122 -2.40 12.67 15.58
C ARG A 122 -2.66 11.91 14.29
N VAL A 123 -1.87 12.23 13.27
CA VAL A 123 -1.80 11.54 11.99
C VAL A 123 -0.34 11.17 11.79
N ASP A 124 -0.03 9.90 11.92
CA ASP A 124 1.34 9.41 11.88
C ASP A 124 1.57 8.32 10.81
N LYS A 125 0.52 7.93 10.10
CA LYS A 125 0.58 6.86 9.10
C LYS A 125 0.35 7.39 7.70
N MET A 126 1.05 6.75 6.77
CA MET A 126 0.86 6.94 5.34
C MET A 126 0.20 5.71 4.72
N SER A 127 -0.62 5.97 3.74
CA SER A 127 -1.15 4.97 2.83
C SER A 127 -0.84 5.38 1.40
N PHE A 128 -0.91 4.45 0.47
CA PHE A 128 -0.80 4.74 -0.95
C PHE A 128 -1.80 3.91 -1.75
N SER A 129 -2.17 4.41 -2.92
CA SER A 129 -3.11 3.73 -3.79
C SER A 129 -2.55 3.56 -5.19
N PHE A 130 -2.71 2.36 -5.74
CA PHE A 130 -2.05 1.94 -6.95
C PHE A 130 -2.85 0.86 -7.69
N VAL A 131 -2.44 0.55 -8.91
CA VAL A 131 -2.93 -0.59 -9.68
C VAL A 131 -1.78 -1.55 -9.94
N VAL A 132 -1.97 -2.82 -9.63
CA VAL A 132 -1.00 -3.89 -9.88
C VAL A 132 -1.02 -4.23 -11.37
N ARG A 133 0.17 -4.34 -11.97
CA ARG A 133 0.36 -4.84 -13.34
C ARG A 133 0.76 -6.30 -13.34
N GLU A 134 1.72 -6.68 -12.50
CA GLU A 134 2.22 -8.05 -12.40
C GLU A 134 2.47 -8.40 -10.93
N ALA A 135 2.08 -9.59 -10.53
CA ALA A 135 2.38 -10.17 -9.24
C ALA A 135 2.60 -11.67 -9.35
N LYS A 136 3.38 -12.22 -8.42
CA LYS A 136 3.59 -13.67 -8.25
C LYS A 136 3.05 -14.07 -6.90
N TYR A 137 2.49 -15.27 -6.80
CA TYR A 137 2.03 -15.83 -5.54
C TYR A 137 2.79 -17.12 -5.23
N ASP A 138 3.29 -17.21 -4.01
CA ASP A 138 3.91 -18.40 -3.46
C ASP A 138 2.97 -19.02 -2.41
N ASN A 139 2.43 -20.19 -2.72
CA ASN A 139 1.49 -20.90 -1.86
C ASN A 139 2.15 -21.63 -0.67
N VAL A 140 3.48 -21.72 -0.64
CA VAL A 140 4.21 -22.31 0.50
C VAL A 140 4.40 -21.29 1.61
N THR A 141 4.72 -20.05 1.23
CA THR A 141 4.92 -18.94 2.16
C THR A 141 3.68 -18.04 2.30
N HIS A 142 2.61 -18.35 1.56
CA HIS A 142 1.38 -17.54 1.45
C HIS A 142 1.67 -16.07 1.15
N THR A 143 2.63 -15.83 0.24
CA THR A 143 3.14 -14.50 -0.04
C THR A 143 2.86 -14.08 -1.48
N ARG A 144 2.19 -12.93 -1.65
CA ARG A 144 2.02 -12.25 -2.94
C ARG A 144 3.15 -11.24 -3.12
N THR A 145 3.99 -11.43 -4.13
CA THR A 145 5.02 -10.47 -4.51
C THR A 145 4.55 -9.65 -5.70
N ILE A 146 4.33 -8.36 -5.49
CA ILE A 146 4.03 -7.40 -6.57
C ILE A 146 5.34 -7.07 -7.26
N THR A 147 5.47 -7.48 -8.53
CA THR A 147 6.69 -7.30 -9.33
C THR A 147 6.61 -6.09 -10.25
N LYS A 148 5.38 -5.65 -10.62
CA LYS A 148 5.17 -4.41 -11.39
C LYS A 148 3.89 -3.70 -10.98
N VAL A 149 4.02 -2.42 -10.75
CA VAL A 149 2.91 -1.47 -10.54
C VAL A 149 2.62 -0.78 -11.87
N LYS A 150 1.34 -0.67 -12.23
CA LYS A 150 0.92 0.01 -13.45
C LYS A 150 0.88 1.52 -13.27
N LYS A 151 0.30 1.96 -12.16
CA LYS A 151 0.10 3.38 -11.85
C LYS A 151 0.00 3.61 -10.35
N LEU A 152 0.63 4.68 -9.87
CA LEU A 152 0.45 5.26 -8.55
C LEU A 152 -0.52 6.45 -8.67
N TYR A 153 -1.57 6.47 -7.84
CA TYR A 153 -2.59 7.53 -7.89
C TYR A 153 -2.41 8.57 -6.81
N ASP A 154 -2.17 8.11 -5.59
CA ASP A 154 -1.94 9.00 -4.45
C ASP A 154 -1.11 8.34 -3.36
N VAL A 155 -0.56 9.19 -2.53
CA VAL A 155 -0.14 8.91 -1.18
C VAL A 155 -1.06 9.69 -0.23
N SER A 156 -1.40 9.11 0.91
CA SER A 156 -2.37 9.69 1.83
C SER A 156 -1.84 9.74 3.25
N ALA A 157 -2.09 10.85 3.91
CA ALA A 157 -2.11 10.89 5.36
C ALA A 157 -3.39 10.20 5.86
N VAL A 158 -3.28 9.17 6.70
CA VAL A 158 -4.44 8.42 7.17
C VAL A 158 -4.61 8.49 8.67
N ASP A 159 -5.85 8.71 9.12
CA ASP A 159 -6.19 8.81 10.54
C ASP A 159 -6.06 7.45 11.24
N PHE A 160 -6.43 6.39 10.53
CA PHE A 160 -6.26 5.01 10.97
C PHE A 160 -5.49 4.24 9.91
N PRO A 161 -4.48 3.45 10.30
CA PRO A 161 -3.91 2.51 9.35
C PRO A 161 -5.05 1.60 8.88
N ALA A 162 -5.24 1.56 7.59
CA ALA A 162 -6.36 0.86 6.97
C ALA A 162 -6.22 -0.66 7.12
N TYR A 163 -6.34 -1.19 8.34
CA TYR A 163 -6.54 -2.61 8.59
C TYR A 163 -7.92 -3.08 8.16
N ASN A 164 -8.91 -2.15 8.11
CA ASN A 164 -10.29 -2.50 7.76
C ASN A 164 -10.67 -2.18 6.31
N ASP A 165 -10.05 -1.17 5.69
CA ASP A 165 -10.33 -0.76 4.30
C ASP A 165 -9.16 -1.03 3.35
N THR A 166 -8.02 -1.50 3.87
CA THR A 166 -6.87 -1.84 3.04
C THR A 166 -7.24 -3.00 2.16
N SER A 167 -7.64 -2.62 0.98
CA SER A 167 -7.83 -3.50 -0.14
C SER A 167 -8.78 -4.68 0.11
N ILE A 168 -10.05 -4.38 0.07
CA ILE A 168 -11.05 -5.38 -0.32
C ILE A 168 -10.48 -6.24 -1.45
N SER A 169 -9.76 -5.65 -2.41
CA SER A 169 -9.09 -6.34 -3.51
C SER A 169 -7.98 -7.31 -3.07
N ALA A 170 -7.06 -6.92 -2.17
CA ALA A 170 -6.02 -7.86 -1.73
C ALA A 170 -6.57 -8.95 -0.82
N ARG A 171 -7.49 -8.60 0.08
CA ARG A 171 -8.19 -9.61 0.91
C ARG A 171 -8.99 -10.56 0.05
N SER A 172 -9.66 -10.08 -1.00
CA SER A 172 -10.40 -10.92 -1.94
C SER A 172 -9.45 -11.85 -2.70
N PHE A 173 -8.28 -11.35 -3.14
CA PHE A 173 -7.25 -12.18 -3.74
C PHE A 173 -6.84 -13.33 -2.80
N PHE A 174 -6.48 -13.02 -1.55
CA PHE A 174 -6.04 -14.03 -0.59
C PHE A 174 -7.16 -14.98 -0.16
N ALA A 175 -8.41 -14.51 -0.06
CA ALA A 175 -9.55 -15.38 0.21
C ALA A 175 -9.78 -16.40 -0.92
N GLU A 176 -9.57 -16.00 -2.17
CA GLU A 176 -9.64 -16.93 -3.32
C GLU A 176 -8.47 -17.92 -3.30
N GLU A 177 -7.24 -17.48 -3.03
CA GLU A 177 -6.09 -18.38 -2.91
C GLU A 177 -6.26 -19.37 -1.76
N HIS A 178 -6.69 -18.92 -0.58
CA HIS A 178 -7.01 -19.80 0.55
C HIS A 178 -8.05 -20.87 0.17
N THR A 179 -9.12 -20.48 -0.52
CA THR A 179 -10.16 -21.41 -1.00
C THR A 179 -9.58 -22.44 -1.98
N ARG A 180 -8.70 -22.01 -2.90
CA ARG A 180 -8.01 -22.91 -3.85
C ARG A 180 -7.08 -23.88 -3.13
N GLU A 181 -6.34 -23.44 -2.14
CA GLU A 181 -5.44 -24.26 -1.33
C GLU A 181 -6.20 -25.33 -0.55
N LEU A 182 -7.31 -24.97 0.10
CA LEU A 182 -8.18 -25.91 0.80
C LEU A 182 -8.75 -26.98 -0.17
N ALA A 183 -9.22 -26.58 -1.32
CA ALA A 183 -9.74 -27.49 -2.33
C ALA A 183 -8.67 -28.47 -2.84
N ALA A 184 -7.44 -28.00 -3.06
CA ALA A 184 -6.31 -28.83 -3.47
C ALA A 184 -5.94 -29.85 -2.40
N LEU A 185 -5.92 -29.44 -1.12
CA LEU A 185 -5.66 -30.34 0.02
C LEU A 185 -6.74 -31.43 0.12
N GLU A 186 -8.01 -31.07 -0.05
CA GLU A 186 -9.11 -32.03 -0.01
C GLU A 186 -9.02 -33.05 -1.16
N GLN A 187 -8.72 -32.57 -2.37
CA GLN A 187 -8.49 -33.46 -3.51
C GLN A 187 -7.32 -34.42 -3.28
N ALA A 188 -6.21 -33.92 -2.74
CA ALA A 188 -5.06 -34.76 -2.42
C ALA A 188 -5.40 -35.83 -1.35
N ARG A 189 -6.17 -35.47 -0.32
CA ARG A 189 -6.67 -36.42 0.70
C ARG A 189 -7.58 -37.50 0.10
N ARG A 190 -8.51 -37.10 -0.78
CA ARG A 190 -9.42 -38.04 -1.49
C ARG A 190 -8.61 -39.00 -2.38
N ARG A 191 -7.63 -38.49 -3.14
CA ARG A 191 -6.76 -39.32 -3.99
C ARG A 191 -5.96 -40.33 -3.17
N LYS A 192 -5.37 -39.88 -2.05
CA LYS A 192 -4.61 -40.76 -1.13
C LYS A 192 -5.50 -41.86 -0.54
N LYS A 193 -6.75 -41.54 -0.16
CA LYS A 193 -7.72 -42.51 0.36
C LYS A 193 -8.11 -43.54 -0.70
N LEU A 194 -8.36 -43.12 -1.93
CA LEU A 194 -8.67 -44.03 -3.04
C LEU A 194 -7.51 -45.00 -3.33
N LEU A 195 -6.28 -44.50 -3.38
CA LEU A 195 -5.08 -45.35 -3.57
C LEU A 195 -4.92 -46.37 -2.44
N ALA A 196 -5.20 -46.00 -1.19
CA ALA A 196 -5.11 -46.90 -0.05
C ALA A 196 -6.22 -47.99 -0.03
N LEU A 197 -7.30 -47.83 -0.78
CA LEU A 197 -8.37 -48.80 -0.94
C LEU A 197 -8.13 -49.80 -2.11
N THR A 198 -7.10 -49.52 -2.94
CA THR A 198 -6.80 -50.31 -4.16
C THR A 198 -5.66 -51.33 -3.89
N TYR A 199 -5.06 -51.33 -2.72
CA TYR A 199 -4.10 -52.26 -2.24
C TYR A 199 -4.63 -53.03 -1.00
#